data_811b09dc65cfc1f8bf1dedf603de55d5
#
_entry.id   811b09dc65cfc1f8bf1dedf603de55d5
#
_cell.length_a   1.000
_cell.length_b   1.000
_cell.length_c   1.000
_cell.angle_alpha   90.00
_cell.angle_beta   90.00
_cell.angle_gamma   90.00
#
_symmetry.space_group_name_H-M   'P 1'
#
loop_
_entity.id
_entity.type
_entity.pdbx_description
1 polymer ?
#
loop_
_entity_poly.entity_id
_entity_poly.type
_entity_poly.pdbx_seq_one_letter_code
_entity_poly.pdbx_strand_id
1 'polypeptide(L)'
;MVDMFDTLGTLYGACRSGDLLVKNDKGELEVPNMNKAMMADAIATCTGSVLGTSTVTTFVESSAGVAAGGKTGITSLVTSAAFAVALFFAPLAKLIPAYAYGAALIYVGVLMIGSVKDIDWKNVSVSVPAFLTIAMMPFTYNISYGIAFGLLSYVVIKAFCGEIKE
;
A
#
# COMPACT_ATOMS: atom_id res chain seq x y z
N MET A 1 -4.83 -1.12 -13.07
CA MET A 1 -4.90 -2.33 -12.21
C MET A 1 -3.78 -2.36 -11.17
N VAL A 2 -2.51 -2.26 -11.56
CA VAL A 2 -1.39 -2.26 -10.60
C VAL A 2 -1.53 -1.15 -9.56
N ASP A 3 -1.78 0.06 -10.02
CA ASP A 3 -2.05 1.25 -9.22
C ASP A 3 -3.15 1.03 -8.17
N MET A 4 -4.25 0.42 -8.59
CA MET A 4 -5.37 0.08 -7.69
C MET A 4 -4.95 -0.89 -6.57
N PHE A 5 -4.17 -1.94 -6.90
CA PHE A 5 -3.70 -2.89 -5.88
C PHE A 5 -2.65 -2.26 -4.95
N ASP A 6 -1.80 -1.39 -5.50
CA ASP A 6 -0.83 -0.65 -4.72
C ASP A 6 -1.52 0.29 -3.71
N THR A 7 -2.48 1.08 -4.19
CA THR A 7 -3.30 1.95 -3.33
C THR A 7 -4.07 1.17 -2.26
N LEU A 8 -4.69 0.02 -2.61
CA LEU A 8 -5.39 -0.83 -1.65
C LEU A 8 -4.44 -1.34 -0.56
N GLY A 9 -3.28 -1.87 -0.95
CA GLY A 9 -2.27 -2.38 -0.01
C GLY A 9 -1.73 -1.29 0.91
N THR A 10 -1.42 -0.13 0.35
CA THR A 10 -0.88 1.01 1.08
C THR A 10 -1.90 1.61 2.05
N LEU A 11 -3.17 1.76 1.63
CA LEU A 11 -4.26 2.23 2.50
C LEU A 11 -4.48 1.27 3.67
N TYR A 12 -4.52 -0.04 3.40
CA TYR A 12 -4.66 -1.03 4.46
C TYR A 12 -3.49 -0.98 5.44
N GLY A 13 -2.25 -0.96 4.95
CA GLY A 13 -1.05 -0.87 5.77
C GLY A 13 -0.97 0.40 6.60
N ALA A 14 -1.32 1.56 6.01
CA ALA A 14 -1.35 2.84 6.72
C ALA A 14 -2.44 2.88 7.79
N CYS A 15 -3.66 2.43 7.48
CA CYS A 15 -4.76 2.36 8.45
C CYS A 15 -4.44 1.40 9.61
N ARG A 16 -3.75 0.29 9.31
CA ARG A 16 -3.30 -0.63 10.34
C ARG A 16 -2.24 -0.02 11.26
N SER A 17 -1.27 0.68 10.70
CA SER A 17 -0.23 1.36 11.48
C SER A 17 -0.78 2.44 12.43
N GLY A 18 -1.96 2.96 12.11
CA GLY A 18 -2.63 3.99 12.90
C GLY A 18 -3.77 3.52 13.78
N ASP A 19 -4.05 2.20 13.82
CA ASP A 19 -5.23 1.64 14.49
C ASP A 19 -6.55 2.29 13.99
N LEU A 20 -6.63 2.55 12.68
CA LEU A 20 -7.79 3.17 12.04
C LEU A 20 -8.72 2.14 11.39
N LEU A 21 -8.39 0.86 11.43
CA LEU A 21 -9.22 -0.20 10.88
C LEU A 21 -10.49 -0.39 11.71
N VAL A 22 -11.60 -0.57 11.02
CA VAL A 22 -12.91 -0.82 11.64
C VAL A 22 -13.30 -2.27 11.42
N LYS A 23 -13.90 -2.90 12.41
CA LYS A 23 -14.43 -4.26 12.24
C LYS A 23 -15.77 -4.21 11.51
N ASN A 24 -15.86 -4.97 10.42
CA ASN A 24 -17.10 -5.17 9.70
C ASN A 24 -18.03 -6.13 10.48
N ASP A 25 -19.31 -6.20 10.11
CA ASP A 25 -20.33 -7.10 10.70
C ASP A 25 -19.90 -8.58 10.69
N LYS A 26 -18.97 -8.95 9.79
CA LYS A 26 -18.34 -10.27 9.69
C LYS A 26 -17.11 -10.48 10.59
N GLY A 27 -16.72 -9.45 11.37
CA GLY A 27 -15.54 -9.51 12.25
C GLY A 27 -14.21 -9.28 11.53
N GLU A 28 -14.23 -8.99 10.22
CA GLU A 28 -13.04 -8.68 9.42
C GLU A 28 -12.63 -7.21 9.59
N LEU A 29 -11.32 -6.96 9.53
CA LEU A 29 -10.77 -5.61 9.60
C LEU A 29 -10.85 -4.95 8.21
N GLU A 30 -11.60 -3.86 8.12
CA GLU A 30 -11.75 -3.07 6.88
C GLU A 30 -11.26 -1.63 7.05
N VAL A 31 -10.82 -1.05 5.93
CA VAL A 31 -10.49 0.38 5.84
C VAL A 31 -11.78 1.19 5.80
N PRO A 32 -11.99 2.14 6.71
CA PRO A 32 -13.21 2.95 6.72
C PRO A 32 -13.30 3.81 5.44
N ASN A 33 -14.51 3.88 4.87
CA ASN A 33 -14.79 4.67 3.66
C ASN A 33 -13.90 4.33 2.44
N MET A 34 -13.52 3.07 2.24
CA MET A 34 -12.65 2.60 1.16
C MET A 34 -13.06 3.17 -0.21
N ASN A 35 -14.37 3.15 -0.53
CA ASN A 35 -14.88 3.67 -1.80
C ASN A 35 -14.56 5.16 -2.01
N LYS A 36 -14.61 5.96 -0.94
CA LYS A 36 -14.28 7.39 -1.04
C LYS A 36 -12.78 7.60 -1.19
N ALA A 37 -11.96 6.78 -0.52
CA ALA A 37 -10.52 6.83 -0.65
C ALA A 37 -10.08 6.46 -2.08
N MET A 38 -10.62 5.37 -2.64
CA MET A 38 -10.36 4.97 -4.02
C MET A 38 -10.83 6.00 -5.05
N MET A 39 -11.96 6.66 -4.80
CA MET A 39 -12.45 7.73 -5.67
C MET A 39 -11.55 8.96 -5.62
N ALA A 40 -11.05 9.34 -4.45
CA ALA A 40 -10.09 10.44 -4.30
C ALA A 40 -8.77 10.14 -5.04
N ASP A 41 -8.27 8.91 -4.95
CA ASP A 41 -7.09 8.44 -5.65
C ASP A 41 -7.26 8.49 -7.18
N ALA A 42 -8.40 8.02 -7.69
CA ALA A 42 -8.74 8.08 -9.11
C ALA A 42 -8.81 9.53 -9.62
N ILE A 43 -9.42 10.45 -8.86
CA ILE A 43 -9.49 11.88 -9.21
C ILE A 43 -8.08 12.49 -9.20
N ALA A 44 -7.25 12.15 -8.22
CA ALA A 44 -5.86 12.61 -8.15
C ALA A 44 -5.04 12.12 -9.35
N THR A 45 -5.19 10.87 -9.74
CA THR A 45 -4.53 10.30 -10.93
C THR A 45 -4.99 10.97 -12.22
N CYS A 46 -6.30 11.24 -12.38
CA CYS A 46 -6.81 11.99 -13.53
C CYS A 46 -6.23 13.41 -13.58
N THR A 47 -6.19 14.13 -12.47
CA THR A 47 -5.60 15.48 -12.42
C THR A 47 -4.10 15.45 -12.68
N GLY A 48 -3.38 14.46 -12.15
CA GLY A 48 -1.96 14.24 -12.42
C GLY A 48 -1.68 14.01 -13.91
N SER A 49 -2.52 13.21 -14.57
CA SER A 49 -2.40 12.95 -16.01
C SER A 49 -2.55 14.22 -16.85
N VAL A 50 -3.46 15.12 -16.47
CA VAL A 50 -3.64 16.41 -17.13
C VAL A 50 -2.43 17.32 -16.94
N LEU A 51 -1.79 17.25 -15.78
CA LEU A 51 -0.56 17.99 -15.47
C LEU A 51 0.71 17.36 -16.07
N GLY A 52 0.59 16.18 -16.70
CA GLY A 52 1.72 15.47 -17.31
C GLY A 52 2.62 14.73 -16.32
N THR A 53 2.12 14.43 -15.11
CA THR A 53 2.83 13.60 -14.14
C THR A 53 2.52 12.12 -14.35
N SER A 54 3.32 11.24 -13.74
CA SER A 54 2.99 9.81 -13.64
C SER A 54 1.74 9.61 -12.76
N THR A 55 1.24 8.36 -12.68
CA THR A 55 0.15 7.97 -11.77
C THR A 55 0.40 8.49 -10.36
N VAL A 56 -0.66 9.03 -9.74
CA VAL A 56 -0.62 9.51 -8.36
C VAL A 56 -1.19 8.40 -7.49
N THR A 57 -0.32 7.71 -6.75
CA THR A 57 -0.70 6.63 -5.84
C THR A 57 -0.54 7.06 -4.39
N THR A 58 -1.13 6.31 -3.48
CA THR A 58 -0.92 6.50 -2.04
C THR A 58 0.48 6.02 -1.66
N PHE A 59 1.28 6.88 -1.03
CA PHE A 59 2.65 6.56 -0.61
C PHE A 59 2.69 5.74 0.67
N VAL A 60 3.53 4.72 0.68
CA VAL A 60 3.80 3.84 1.84
C VAL A 60 4.37 4.63 3.02
N GLU A 61 5.16 5.66 2.74
CA GLU A 61 5.77 6.56 3.73
C GLU A 61 4.73 7.30 4.58
N SER A 62 3.50 7.45 4.10
CA SER A 62 2.37 8.00 4.86
C SER A 62 2.11 7.20 6.14
N SER A 63 2.45 5.91 6.16
CA SER A 63 2.34 5.05 7.35
C SER A 63 3.16 5.57 8.52
N ALA A 64 4.32 6.16 8.27
CA ALA A 64 5.15 6.77 9.31
C ALA A 64 4.47 7.99 9.93
N GLY A 65 3.84 8.84 9.11
CA GLY A 65 3.07 10.00 9.57
C GLY A 65 1.84 9.60 10.39
N VAL A 66 1.13 8.55 9.95
CA VAL A 66 -0.03 8.01 10.66
C VAL A 66 0.39 7.36 11.99
N ALA A 67 1.49 6.61 12.02
CA ALA A 67 2.06 6.03 13.24
C ALA A 67 2.51 7.10 14.25
N ALA A 68 2.99 8.26 13.77
CA ALA A 68 3.33 9.41 14.59
C ALA A 68 2.11 10.20 15.13
N GLY A 69 0.88 9.79 14.77
CA GLY A 69 -0.37 10.38 15.25
C GLY A 69 -1.11 11.27 14.23
N GLY A 70 -0.63 11.37 13.00
CA GLY A 70 -1.25 12.14 11.91
C GLY A 70 -2.46 11.44 11.32
N LYS A 71 -3.61 11.42 12.01
CA LYS A 71 -4.81 10.64 11.66
C LYS A 71 -5.93 11.47 11.01
N THR A 72 -5.69 12.73 10.69
CA THR A 72 -6.72 13.65 10.19
C THR A 72 -6.37 14.19 8.80
N GLY A 73 -7.39 14.61 8.03
CA GLY A 73 -7.19 15.24 6.72
C GLY A 73 -6.34 16.54 6.77
N ILE A 74 -6.27 17.20 7.93
CA ILE A 74 -5.42 18.37 8.13
C ILE A 74 -3.95 17.99 7.96
N THR A 75 -3.53 16.80 8.43
CA THR A 75 -2.17 16.30 8.23
C THR A 75 -1.82 16.23 6.75
N SER A 76 -2.74 15.73 5.92
CA SER A 76 -2.53 15.64 4.46
C SER A 76 -2.41 17.03 3.82
N LEU A 77 -3.21 18.02 4.27
CA LEU A 77 -3.12 19.39 3.79
C LEU A 77 -1.78 20.04 4.15
N VAL A 78 -1.31 19.85 5.39
CA VAL A 78 0.01 20.35 5.81
C VAL A 78 1.14 19.69 5.02
N THR A 79 1.04 18.39 4.79
CA THR A 79 2.03 17.65 3.99
C THR A 79 2.05 18.16 2.54
N SER A 80 0.89 18.37 1.91
CA SER A 80 0.83 18.91 0.55
C SER A 80 1.39 20.34 0.46
N ALA A 81 1.12 21.19 1.45
CA ALA A 81 1.72 22.52 1.54
C ALA A 81 3.24 22.45 1.69
N ALA A 82 3.74 21.52 2.52
CA ALA A 82 5.17 21.31 2.65
C ALA A 82 5.83 20.85 1.33
N PHE A 83 5.17 19.96 0.58
CA PHE A 83 5.64 19.58 -0.77
C PHE A 83 5.63 20.74 -1.75
N ALA A 84 4.62 21.61 -1.71
CA ALA A 84 4.57 22.80 -2.56
C ALA A 84 5.75 23.76 -2.25
N VAL A 85 6.11 23.94 -1.00
CA VAL A 85 7.31 24.69 -0.60
C VAL A 85 8.58 23.97 -1.06
N ALA A 86 8.64 22.65 -0.92
CA ALA A 86 9.80 21.85 -1.32
C ALA A 86 10.08 21.91 -2.83
N LEU A 87 9.08 22.20 -3.66
CA LEU A 87 9.28 22.42 -5.11
C LEU A 87 10.28 23.55 -5.40
N PHE A 88 10.29 24.61 -4.60
CA PHE A 88 11.26 25.70 -4.74
C PHE A 88 12.69 25.26 -4.37
N PHE A 89 12.81 24.22 -3.56
CA PHE A 89 14.07 23.63 -3.13
C PHE A 89 14.41 22.32 -3.88
N ALA A 90 13.75 22.05 -5.01
CA ALA A 90 13.98 20.83 -5.81
C ALA A 90 15.47 20.56 -6.16
N PRO A 91 16.32 21.57 -6.43
CA PRO A 91 17.76 21.34 -6.64
C PRO A 91 18.46 20.76 -5.40
N LEU A 92 17.99 21.09 -4.18
CA LEU A 92 18.54 20.56 -2.93
C LEU A 92 18.23 19.09 -2.74
N ALA A 93 17.09 18.61 -3.26
CA ALA A 93 16.70 17.19 -3.20
C ALA A 93 17.71 16.28 -3.92
N LYS A 94 18.39 16.79 -4.96
CA LYS A 94 19.44 16.07 -5.68
C LYS A 94 20.71 15.84 -4.87
N LEU A 95 20.90 16.56 -3.79
CA LEU A 95 22.03 16.40 -2.87
C LEU A 95 21.83 15.27 -1.87
N ILE A 96 20.58 14.79 -1.71
CA ILE A 96 20.25 13.70 -0.81
C ILE A 96 20.71 12.37 -1.43
N PRO A 97 21.69 11.68 -0.84
CA PRO A 97 22.19 10.44 -1.40
C PRO A 97 21.19 9.28 -1.18
N ALA A 98 21.23 8.29 -2.09
CA ALA A 98 20.31 7.16 -2.10
C ALA A 98 20.26 6.37 -0.77
N TYR A 99 21.38 6.26 -0.07
CA TYR A 99 21.44 5.56 1.22
C TYR A 99 20.68 6.28 2.35
N ALA A 100 20.47 7.59 2.25
CA ALA A 100 19.74 8.33 3.27
C ALA A 100 18.24 8.00 3.25
N TYR A 101 17.59 7.97 2.06
CA TYR A 101 16.19 7.57 1.98
C TYR A 101 16.00 6.06 2.08
N GLY A 102 17.01 5.25 1.75
CA GLY A 102 16.99 3.82 1.97
C GLY A 102 16.75 3.43 3.43
N ALA A 103 17.40 4.13 4.37
CA ALA A 103 17.17 3.92 5.80
C ALA A 103 15.71 4.24 6.22
N ALA A 104 15.12 5.30 5.67
CA ALA A 104 13.73 5.66 5.93
C ALA A 104 12.76 4.60 5.38
N LEU A 105 13.03 4.06 4.18
CA LEU A 105 12.23 2.97 3.59
C LEU A 105 12.28 1.69 4.42
N ILE A 106 13.43 1.34 4.99
CA ILE A 106 13.55 0.19 5.90
C ILE A 106 12.66 0.42 7.13
N TYR A 107 12.69 1.61 7.72
CA TYR A 107 11.85 1.94 8.88
C TYR A 107 10.35 1.80 8.54
N VAL A 108 9.91 2.33 7.41
CA VAL A 108 8.52 2.19 6.93
C VAL A 108 8.16 0.71 6.70
N GLY A 109 9.07 -0.07 6.11
CA GLY A 109 8.90 -1.51 5.94
C GLY A 109 8.69 -2.24 7.27
N VAL A 110 9.44 -1.87 8.30
CA VAL A 110 9.26 -2.44 9.66
C VAL A 110 7.88 -2.09 10.24
N LEU A 111 7.37 -0.87 10.04
CA LEU A 111 6.02 -0.49 10.49
C LEU A 111 4.94 -1.32 9.80
N MET A 112 5.12 -1.65 8.52
CA MET A 112 4.13 -2.38 7.73
C MET A 112 4.19 -3.90 7.90
N ILE A 113 5.33 -4.46 8.33
CA ILE A 113 5.49 -5.92 8.49
C ILE A 113 4.49 -6.50 9.50
N GLY A 114 3.93 -5.67 10.37
CA GLY A 114 2.88 -6.07 11.31
C GLY A 114 1.65 -6.65 10.63
N SER A 115 1.33 -6.23 9.39
CA SER A 115 0.18 -6.72 8.61
C SER A 115 0.33 -8.19 8.19
N VAL A 116 1.56 -8.72 8.14
CA VAL A 116 1.84 -10.13 7.82
C VAL A 116 1.25 -11.08 8.85
N LYS A 117 1.03 -10.61 10.10
CA LYS A 117 0.41 -11.40 11.17
C LYS A 117 -1.07 -11.68 10.94
N ASP A 118 -1.74 -10.89 10.11
CA ASP A 118 -3.16 -11.03 9.80
C ASP A 118 -3.43 -12.10 8.75
N ILE A 119 -2.38 -12.59 8.10
CA ILE A 119 -2.45 -13.69 7.13
C ILE A 119 -2.66 -15.00 7.90
N ASP A 120 -3.67 -15.76 7.53
CA ASP A 120 -3.88 -17.09 8.09
C ASP A 120 -2.87 -18.09 7.50
N TRP A 121 -1.72 -18.21 8.16
CA TRP A 121 -0.64 -19.11 7.76
C TRP A 121 -0.97 -20.60 7.92
N LYS A 122 -2.05 -20.94 8.63
CA LYS A 122 -2.48 -22.34 8.83
C LYS A 122 -3.26 -22.86 7.63
N ASN A 123 -3.90 -21.98 6.89
CA ASN A 123 -4.65 -22.33 5.69
C ASN A 123 -3.72 -22.32 4.46
N VAL A 124 -3.46 -23.49 3.89
CA VAL A 124 -2.58 -23.64 2.73
C VAL A 124 -3.06 -22.84 1.52
N SER A 125 -4.39 -22.72 1.34
CA SER A 125 -4.99 -21.96 0.25
C SER A 125 -4.72 -20.45 0.32
N VAL A 126 -4.36 -19.94 1.50
CA VAL A 126 -4.03 -18.52 1.72
C VAL A 126 -2.52 -18.33 1.88
N SER A 127 -1.85 -19.22 2.62
CA SER A 127 -0.44 -19.08 2.97
C SER A 127 0.49 -19.21 1.77
N VAL A 128 0.22 -20.15 0.85
CA VAL A 128 1.08 -20.36 -0.34
C VAL A 128 1.01 -19.17 -1.31
N PRO A 129 -0.16 -18.65 -1.69
CA PRO A 129 -0.25 -17.43 -2.50
C PRO A 129 0.39 -16.22 -1.83
N ALA A 130 0.19 -16.03 -0.53
CA ALA A 130 0.79 -14.93 0.21
C ALA A 130 2.32 -15.03 0.20
N PHE A 131 2.86 -16.21 0.46
CA PHE A 131 4.31 -16.44 0.41
C PHE A 131 4.88 -16.18 -0.99
N LEU A 132 4.22 -16.69 -2.04
CA LEU A 132 4.68 -16.46 -3.42
C LEU A 132 4.63 -14.97 -3.79
N THR A 133 3.59 -14.25 -3.39
CA THR A 133 3.51 -12.80 -3.61
C THR A 133 4.69 -12.09 -2.96
N ILE A 134 4.95 -12.35 -1.67
CA ILE A 134 6.03 -11.71 -0.92
C ILE A 134 7.39 -12.05 -1.52
N ALA A 135 7.63 -13.32 -1.87
CA ALA A 135 8.91 -13.76 -2.40
C ALA A 135 9.17 -13.25 -3.82
N MET A 136 8.15 -13.29 -4.71
CA MET A 136 8.32 -12.92 -6.11
C MET A 136 8.51 -11.41 -6.34
N MET A 137 7.98 -10.55 -5.47
CA MET A 137 8.17 -9.09 -5.60
C MET A 137 9.65 -8.68 -5.63
N PRO A 138 10.50 -9.05 -4.66
CA PRO A 138 11.91 -8.69 -4.68
C PRO A 138 12.69 -9.43 -5.79
N PHE A 139 12.35 -10.68 -6.12
CA PHE A 139 13.04 -11.42 -7.18
C PHE A 139 12.81 -10.84 -8.58
N THR A 140 11.62 -10.33 -8.84
CA THR A 140 11.26 -9.75 -10.14
C THR A 140 11.48 -8.23 -10.21
N TYR A 141 11.81 -7.58 -9.10
CA TYR A 141 11.86 -6.12 -8.97
C TYR A 141 10.59 -5.42 -9.47
N ASN A 142 9.45 -6.11 -9.37
CA ASN A 142 8.19 -5.61 -9.91
C ASN A 142 6.99 -6.11 -9.09
N ILE A 143 6.22 -5.17 -8.57
CA ILE A 143 5.02 -5.43 -7.77
C ILE A 143 3.97 -6.21 -8.57
N SER A 144 3.81 -5.89 -9.87
CA SER A 144 2.83 -6.51 -10.74
C SER A 144 3.03 -8.02 -10.88
N TYR A 145 4.28 -8.44 -11.06
CA TYR A 145 4.59 -9.87 -11.15
C TYR A 145 4.34 -10.60 -9.83
N GLY A 146 4.70 -9.98 -8.69
CA GLY A 146 4.39 -10.55 -7.39
C GLY A 146 2.90 -10.80 -7.20
N ILE A 147 2.07 -9.79 -7.49
CA ILE A 147 0.61 -9.89 -7.41
C ILE A 147 0.07 -10.95 -8.40
N ALA A 148 0.58 -10.96 -9.65
CA ALA A 148 0.14 -11.93 -10.66
C ALA A 148 0.44 -13.37 -10.22
N PHE A 149 1.64 -13.66 -9.72
CA PHE A 149 2.00 -14.98 -9.21
C PHE A 149 1.15 -15.38 -8.00
N GLY A 150 0.88 -14.44 -7.08
CA GLY A 150 -0.01 -14.68 -5.95
C GLY A 150 -1.42 -15.03 -6.38
N LEU A 151 -2.03 -14.24 -7.27
CA LEU A 151 -3.38 -14.48 -7.76
C LEU A 151 -3.49 -15.78 -8.56
N LEU A 152 -2.52 -16.05 -9.46
CA LEU A 152 -2.50 -17.30 -10.22
C LEU A 152 -2.39 -18.52 -9.31
N SER A 153 -1.49 -18.49 -8.32
CA SER A 153 -1.35 -19.58 -7.37
C SER A 153 -2.61 -19.77 -6.51
N TYR A 154 -3.27 -18.68 -6.11
CA TYR A 154 -4.52 -18.73 -5.38
C TYR A 154 -5.63 -19.43 -6.19
N VAL A 155 -5.81 -19.02 -7.45
CA VAL A 155 -6.80 -19.63 -8.35
C VAL A 155 -6.50 -21.12 -8.58
N VAL A 156 -5.24 -21.46 -8.83
CA VAL A 156 -4.81 -22.86 -9.05
C VAL A 156 -5.08 -23.71 -7.81
N ILE A 157 -4.71 -23.26 -6.62
CA ILE A 157 -4.92 -24.02 -5.38
C ILE A 157 -6.40 -24.18 -5.08
N LYS A 158 -7.22 -23.13 -5.22
CA LYS A 158 -8.69 -23.24 -5.04
C LYS A 158 -9.33 -24.17 -6.07
N ALA A 159 -8.83 -24.19 -7.30
CA ALA A 159 -9.28 -25.13 -8.31
C ALA A 159 -9.02 -26.58 -7.92
N PHE A 160 -7.84 -26.88 -7.38
CA PHE A 160 -7.49 -28.23 -6.92
C PHE A 160 -8.20 -28.64 -5.62
N CYS A 161 -8.47 -27.69 -4.72
CA CYS A 161 -9.21 -27.96 -3.47
C CYS A 161 -10.72 -28.07 -3.66
N GLY A 162 -11.26 -27.77 -4.85
CA GLY A 162 -12.69 -27.84 -5.13
C GLY A 162 -13.54 -26.71 -4.54
N GLU A 163 -12.91 -25.66 -4.03
CA GLU A 163 -13.55 -24.50 -3.38
C GLU A 163 -13.83 -23.33 -4.35
N ILE A 164 -14.10 -23.62 -5.63
CA ILE A 164 -14.32 -22.58 -6.66
C ILE A 164 -15.67 -21.86 -6.49
N LYS A 165 -16.53 -22.27 -5.54
CA LYS A 165 -17.90 -21.79 -5.39
C LYS A 165 -18.13 -20.71 -4.33
N GLU A 166 -17.09 -20.09 -3.76
CA GLU A 166 -17.24 -18.97 -2.85
C GLU A 166 -16.43 -17.74 -3.31
#